data_74182ffa4f50ace9a9839d24adfe1a7e
#
_entry.id   74182ffa4f50ace9a9839d24adfe1a7e
#
_cell.length_a   1.000
_cell.length_b   1.000
_cell.length_c   1.000
_cell.angle_alpha   90.00
_cell.angle_beta   90.00
_cell.angle_gamma   90.00
#
_symmetry.space_group_name_H-M   'P 1'
#
loop_
_entity.id
_entity.type
_entity.pdbx_description
1 polymer ?
#
loop_
_entity_poly.entity_id
_entity_poly.type
_entity_poly.pdbx_seq_one_letter_code
_entity_poly.pdbx_strand_id
1 'polypeptide(L)'
;DLDVVIANNIDKLFTYKPGEWLTIRDFLRSQRPTWDRYNSSVIRFDSGQLDNMWQEFNNNQRDIQKRFRGDQDYIWDWAKKNKPATLFPDEWIRSWKWEVRSSKEWAPGGRPGNRTFKTIETVRPDKNCCITVFHGDPNPENCKDPFVVDNWR
;
A
#
# COMPACT_ATOMS: atom_id res chain seq x y z
N ASP A 1 6.37 5.45 0.45
CA ASP A 1 5.64 6.41 1.30
C ASP A 1 6.31 6.62 2.64
N LEU A 2 5.99 7.72 3.29
CA LEU A 2 6.50 8.06 4.63
C LEU A 2 5.65 7.41 5.75
N ASP A 3 4.45 7.00 5.44
CA ASP A 3 3.49 6.42 6.37
C ASP A 3 3.53 4.88 6.37
N VAL A 4 4.74 4.34 6.41
CA VAL A 4 4.98 2.89 6.48
C VAL A 4 5.84 2.54 7.69
N VAL A 5 5.62 1.36 8.23
CA VAL A 5 6.43 0.79 9.33
C VAL A 5 7.07 -0.51 8.85
N ILE A 6 8.39 -0.60 8.96
CA ILE A 6 9.12 -1.83 8.68
C ILE A 6 8.89 -2.79 9.84
N ALA A 7 8.21 -3.90 9.56
CA ALA A 7 7.81 -4.88 10.55
C ALA A 7 8.83 -6.01 10.74
N ASN A 8 9.51 -6.38 9.65
CA ASN A 8 10.49 -7.47 9.62
C ASN A 8 11.54 -7.21 8.53
N ASN A 9 12.47 -8.15 8.32
CA ASN A 9 13.49 -8.07 7.29
C ASN A 9 12.85 -7.88 5.90
N ILE A 10 13.37 -6.91 5.14
CA ILE A 10 12.87 -6.49 3.82
C ILE A 10 13.70 -7.03 2.65
N ASP A 11 14.75 -7.81 2.87
CA ASP A 11 15.67 -8.27 1.81
C ASP A 11 14.94 -8.99 0.67
N LYS A 12 13.91 -9.78 1.02
CA LYS A 12 13.11 -10.47 0.02
C LYS A 12 12.38 -9.55 -0.95
N LEU A 13 12.12 -8.28 -0.58
CA LEU A 13 11.51 -7.31 -1.50
C LEU A 13 12.48 -6.94 -2.62
N PHE A 14 13.79 -6.95 -2.35
CA PHE A 14 14.80 -6.62 -3.35
C PHE A 14 15.14 -7.80 -4.27
N THR A 15 15.02 -9.02 -3.77
CA THR A 15 15.39 -10.22 -4.50
C THR A 15 14.24 -10.89 -5.24
N TYR A 16 13.00 -10.53 -4.94
CA TYR A 16 11.82 -11.11 -5.58
C TYR A 16 11.70 -10.63 -7.03
N LYS A 17 11.62 -11.57 -7.98
CA LYS A 17 11.47 -11.33 -9.42
C LYS A 17 12.35 -10.18 -9.94
N PRO A 18 13.67 -10.36 -9.97
CA PRO A 18 14.61 -9.35 -10.43
C PRO A 18 14.32 -8.97 -11.89
N GLY A 19 14.55 -7.69 -12.22
CA GLY A 19 14.28 -7.16 -13.56
C GLY A 19 12.82 -6.79 -13.84
N GLU A 20 11.88 -7.10 -12.94
CA GLU A 20 10.51 -6.66 -13.03
C GLU A 20 10.28 -5.42 -12.16
N TRP A 21 9.39 -4.51 -12.60
CA TRP A 21 8.90 -3.49 -11.69
C TRP A 21 7.72 -4.02 -10.91
N LEU A 22 7.70 -3.73 -9.61
CA LEU A 22 6.73 -4.29 -8.68
C LEU A 22 6.04 -3.19 -7.87
N THR A 23 4.81 -3.49 -7.54
CA THR A 23 4.02 -2.71 -6.59
C THR A 23 3.16 -3.65 -5.75
N ILE A 24 2.26 -3.09 -4.96
CA ILE A 24 1.35 -3.87 -4.13
C ILE A 24 -0.08 -3.75 -4.62
N ARG A 25 -0.86 -4.79 -4.39
CA ARG A 25 -2.29 -4.75 -4.61
C ARG A 25 -2.95 -3.87 -3.56
N ASP A 26 -3.86 -2.99 -3.96
CA ASP A 26 -4.58 -2.09 -3.07
C ASP A 26 -5.29 -2.85 -1.93
N PHE A 27 -5.27 -2.26 -0.75
CA PHE A 27 -5.77 -2.89 0.47
C PHE A 27 -7.27 -3.11 0.52
N LEU A 28 -8.04 -2.52 -0.40
CA LEU A 28 -9.46 -2.84 -0.56
C LEU A 28 -9.68 -4.32 -0.91
N ARG A 29 -8.62 -5.03 -1.35
CA ARG A 29 -8.58 -6.49 -1.50
C ARG A 29 -9.08 -7.25 -0.27
N SER A 30 -8.83 -6.72 0.93
CA SER A 30 -9.27 -7.34 2.19
C SER A 30 -10.80 -7.39 2.32
N GLN A 31 -11.51 -6.54 1.60
CA GLN A 31 -12.97 -6.44 1.60
C GLN A 31 -13.60 -6.90 0.29
N ARG A 32 -12.85 -6.78 -0.82
CA ARG A 32 -13.23 -7.15 -2.17
C ARG A 32 -12.12 -7.98 -2.80
N PRO A 33 -12.15 -9.30 -2.69
CA PRO A 33 -11.07 -10.18 -3.18
C PRO A 33 -10.75 -10.02 -4.67
N THR A 34 -11.71 -9.59 -5.47
CA THR A 34 -11.55 -9.32 -6.93
C THR A 34 -11.00 -7.92 -7.24
N TRP A 35 -10.68 -7.11 -6.20
CA TRP A 35 -10.12 -5.78 -6.39
C TRP A 35 -8.67 -5.88 -6.87
N ASP A 36 -8.40 -5.39 -8.08
CA ASP A 36 -7.13 -5.58 -8.79
C ASP A 36 -6.28 -4.31 -8.93
N ARG A 37 -6.73 -3.19 -8.34
CA ARG A 37 -5.98 -1.94 -8.40
C ARG A 37 -4.67 -2.01 -7.60
N TYR A 38 -3.74 -1.16 -7.98
CA TYR A 38 -2.46 -1.01 -7.29
C TYR A 38 -2.58 -0.03 -6.12
N ASN A 39 -1.64 -0.15 -5.19
CA ASN A 39 -1.37 0.87 -4.19
C ASN A 39 0.09 1.30 -4.35
N SER A 40 0.34 2.61 -4.34
CA SER A 40 1.64 3.21 -4.63
C SER A 40 2.58 3.32 -3.42
N SER A 41 2.17 2.84 -2.25
CA SER A 41 2.97 3.01 -1.01
C SER A 41 4.30 2.26 -1.02
N VAL A 42 4.38 1.15 -1.76
CA VAL A 42 5.63 0.39 -1.94
C VAL A 42 5.78 0.02 -3.42
N ILE A 43 6.81 0.57 -4.03
CA ILE A 43 7.15 0.31 -5.44
C ILE A 43 8.64 -0.05 -5.51
N ARG A 44 8.96 -1.06 -6.33
CA ARG A 44 10.34 -1.38 -6.72
C ARG A 44 10.45 -1.41 -8.23
N PHE A 45 11.46 -0.76 -8.77
CA PHE A 45 11.78 -0.75 -10.19
C PHE A 45 13.28 -0.52 -10.39
N ASP A 46 13.81 -1.00 -11.51
CA ASP A 46 15.17 -0.71 -11.91
C ASP A 46 15.22 0.63 -12.68
N SER A 47 16.37 1.29 -12.66
CA SER A 47 16.57 2.56 -13.35
C SER A 47 16.11 2.45 -14.82
N GLY A 48 15.38 3.44 -15.29
CA GLY A 48 14.85 3.51 -16.65
C GLY A 48 13.55 2.76 -16.92
N GLN A 49 13.13 1.86 -16.05
CA GLN A 49 11.93 1.03 -16.29
C GLN A 49 10.61 1.82 -16.38
N LEU A 50 10.52 2.94 -15.68
CA LEU A 50 9.33 3.77 -15.60
C LEU A 50 9.51 5.16 -16.22
N ASP A 51 10.58 5.37 -17.00
CA ASP A 51 10.89 6.66 -17.62
C ASP A 51 9.75 7.16 -18.51
N ASN A 52 9.13 6.28 -19.29
CA ASN A 52 8.00 6.64 -20.14
C ASN A 52 6.79 7.13 -19.32
N MET A 53 6.54 6.52 -18.16
CA MET A 53 5.47 6.99 -17.26
C MET A 53 5.78 8.38 -16.72
N TRP A 54 7.02 8.60 -16.30
CA TRP A 54 7.49 9.90 -15.84
C TRP A 54 7.42 10.97 -16.93
N GLN A 55 7.88 10.66 -18.14
CA GLN A 55 7.82 11.58 -19.28
C GLN A 55 6.38 11.94 -19.66
N GLU A 56 5.47 10.95 -19.68
CA GLU A 56 4.05 11.20 -19.92
C GLU A 56 3.46 12.12 -18.87
N PHE A 57 3.75 11.85 -17.59
CA PHE A 57 3.30 12.72 -16.49
C PHE A 57 3.86 14.13 -16.64
N ASN A 58 5.17 14.25 -16.86
CA ASN A 58 5.84 15.55 -16.95
C ASN A 58 5.30 16.42 -18.10
N ASN A 59 5.00 15.79 -19.23
CA ASN A 59 4.48 16.49 -20.41
C ASN A 59 2.98 16.86 -20.27
N ASN A 60 2.24 16.18 -19.41
CA ASN A 60 0.78 16.32 -19.32
C ASN A 60 0.27 16.55 -17.89
N GLN A 61 1.10 17.10 -16.99
CA GLN A 61 0.81 17.23 -15.56
C GLN A 61 -0.60 17.75 -15.25
N ARG A 62 -0.99 18.88 -15.86
CA ARG A 62 -2.28 19.53 -15.56
C ARG A 62 -3.47 18.65 -15.91
N ASP A 63 -3.39 17.93 -17.03
CA ASP A 63 -4.50 17.08 -17.48
C ASP A 63 -4.56 15.77 -16.69
N ILE A 64 -3.41 15.21 -16.34
CA ILE A 64 -3.31 14.03 -15.48
C ILE A 64 -3.87 14.36 -14.09
N GLN A 65 -3.47 15.47 -13.49
CA GLN A 65 -3.97 15.90 -12.17
C GLN A 65 -5.48 16.19 -12.14
N LYS A 66 -6.06 16.61 -13.27
CA LYS A 66 -7.52 16.78 -13.38
C LYS A 66 -8.26 15.45 -13.51
N ARG A 67 -7.64 14.46 -14.18
CA ARG A 67 -8.26 13.16 -14.47
C ARG A 67 -8.17 12.17 -13.33
N PHE A 68 -7.09 12.22 -12.56
CA PHE A 68 -6.81 11.25 -11.51
C PHE A 68 -6.85 11.91 -10.15
N ARG A 69 -7.44 11.20 -9.18
CA ARG A 69 -7.56 11.68 -7.80
C ARG A 69 -6.21 11.71 -7.07
N GLY A 70 -5.27 10.85 -7.48
CA GLY A 70 -3.94 10.74 -6.90
C GLY A 70 -3.00 9.95 -7.80
N ASP A 71 -1.76 9.84 -7.37
CA ASP A 71 -0.70 9.12 -8.05
C ASP A 71 -1.04 7.64 -8.25
N GLN A 72 -1.62 7.00 -7.27
CA GLN A 72 -2.02 5.60 -7.30
C GLN A 72 -2.97 5.29 -8.47
N ASP A 73 -3.97 6.14 -8.69
CA ASP A 73 -4.93 5.96 -9.78
C ASP A 73 -4.26 6.15 -11.15
N TYR A 74 -3.34 7.12 -11.27
CA TYR A 74 -2.56 7.34 -12.48
C TYR A 74 -1.62 6.16 -12.78
N ILE A 75 -0.85 5.73 -11.79
CA ILE A 75 0.10 4.62 -11.93
C ILE A 75 -0.63 3.34 -12.37
N TRP A 76 -1.78 3.05 -11.77
CA TRP A 76 -2.58 1.88 -12.15
C TRP A 76 -3.11 1.99 -13.59
N ASP A 77 -3.68 3.14 -13.99
CA ASP A 77 -4.22 3.36 -15.33
C ASP A 77 -3.10 3.26 -16.40
N TRP A 78 -1.97 3.90 -16.13
CA TRP A 78 -0.81 3.85 -17.01
C TRP A 78 -0.27 2.43 -17.16
N ALA A 79 -0.08 1.74 -16.06
CA ALA A 79 0.43 0.38 -16.05
C ALA A 79 -0.45 -0.59 -16.83
N LYS A 80 -1.75 -0.50 -16.65
CA LYS A 80 -2.73 -1.34 -17.37
C LYS A 80 -2.66 -1.18 -18.89
N LYS A 81 -2.31 0.01 -19.35
CA LYS A 81 -2.24 0.34 -20.80
C LYS A 81 -0.88 0.03 -21.42
N ASN A 82 0.19 0.13 -20.65
CA ASN A 82 1.54 0.10 -21.17
C ASN A 82 2.34 -1.11 -20.67
N LYS A 83 2.59 -1.18 -19.39
CA LYS A 83 3.42 -2.23 -18.76
C LYS A 83 2.85 -2.58 -17.39
N PRO A 84 2.06 -3.65 -17.29
CA PRO A 84 1.54 -4.10 -16.00
C PRO A 84 2.65 -4.37 -14.98
N ALA A 85 2.38 -3.99 -13.71
CA ALA A 85 3.28 -4.32 -12.62
C ALA A 85 3.16 -5.79 -12.23
N THR A 86 4.25 -6.37 -11.79
CA THR A 86 4.20 -7.58 -10.97
C THR A 86 3.82 -7.18 -9.54
N LEU A 87 2.99 -8.00 -8.90
CA LEU A 87 2.57 -7.73 -7.53
C LEU A 87 3.46 -8.46 -6.53
N PHE A 88 3.84 -7.77 -5.46
CA PHE A 88 4.36 -8.45 -4.28
C PHE A 88 3.27 -9.35 -3.67
N PRO A 89 3.66 -10.48 -3.05
CA PRO A 89 2.73 -11.29 -2.27
C PRO A 89 2.00 -10.44 -1.21
N ASP A 90 0.69 -10.59 -1.12
CA ASP A 90 -0.17 -9.78 -0.25
C ASP A 90 0.22 -9.87 1.24
N GLU A 91 0.74 -11.03 1.66
CA GLU A 91 1.17 -11.27 3.03
C GLU A 91 2.47 -10.54 3.42
N TRP A 92 3.24 -10.04 2.46
CA TRP A 92 4.50 -9.33 2.74
C TRP A 92 4.30 -7.87 3.09
N ILE A 93 3.24 -7.25 2.53
CA ILE A 93 2.94 -5.84 2.75
C ILE A 93 1.46 -5.71 3.04
N ARG A 94 1.14 -5.29 4.26
CA ARG A 94 -0.23 -5.28 4.77
C ARG A 94 -0.67 -3.91 5.23
N SER A 95 -1.95 -3.65 5.12
CA SER A 95 -2.58 -2.51 5.76
C SER A 95 -2.58 -2.68 7.27
N TRP A 96 -2.00 -1.72 8.00
CA TRP A 96 -2.12 -1.67 9.45
C TRP A 96 -3.57 -1.72 9.89
N LYS A 97 -4.38 -0.86 9.32
CA LYS A 97 -5.78 -0.65 9.70
C LYS A 97 -6.70 -1.81 9.35
N TRP A 98 -6.53 -2.39 8.17
CA TRP A 98 -7.50 -3.34 7.63
C TRP A 98 -7.07 -4.79 7.69
N GLU A 99 -5.78 -5.07 7.80
CA GLU A 99 -5.26 -6.44 7.72
C GLU A 99 -4.45 -6.85 8.93
N VAL A 100 -3.82 -5.90 9.64
CA VAL A 100 -3.03 -6.20 10.85
C VAL A 100 -3.86 -5.93 12.11
N ARG A 101 -4.43 -4.73 12.23
CA ARG A 101 -5.17 -4.32 13.42
C ARG A 101 -6.62 -4.80 13.46
N SER A 102 -7.24 -5.08 12.32
CA SER A 102 -8.66 -5.39 12.31
C SER A 102 -8.95 -6.75 12.89
N SER A 103 -9.81 -6.81 13.91
CA SER A 103 -10.69 -7.96 14.08
C SER A 103 -11.60 -7.97 12.86
N LYS A 104 -11.92 -9.12 12.32
CA LYS A 104 -12.80 -9.29 11.14
C LYS A 104 -14.22 -8.73 11.35
N GLU A 105 -14.49 -8.12 12.49
CA GLU A 105 -15.77 -7.55 12.85
C GLU A 105 -15.83 -6.06 12.52
N TRP A 106 -16.50 -5.77 11.42
CA TRP A 106 -16.87 -4.41 11.07
C TRP A 106 -18.04 -3.95 11.96
N ALA A 107 -17.94 -2.77 12.55
CA ALA A 107 -19.09 -2.17 13.19
C ALA A 107 -20.21 -1.95 12.15
N PRO A 108 -21.45 -2.38 12.43
CA PRO A 108 -22.58 -2.18 11.51
C PRO A 108 -22.83 -0.70 11.24
N GLY A 109 -23.10 -0.32 10.00
CA GLY A 109 -23.67 0.99 9.62
C GLY A 109 -22.72 2.08 9.17
N GLY A 110 -21.40 1.88 9.11
CA GLY A 110 -20.47 2.89 8.62
C GLY A 110 -20.39 2.95 7.08
N ARG A 111 -20.34 4.16 6.51
CA ARG A 111 -19.95 4.35 5.11
C ARG A 111 -18.51 3.84 4.90
N PRO A 112 -18.16 3.33 3.68
CA PRO A 112 -16.75 3.09 3.35
C PRO A 112 -15.93 4.35 3.65
N GLY A 113 -14.94 4.28 4.53
CA GLY A 113 -14.16 5.43 4.99
C GLY A 113 -14.44 5.87 6.44
N ASN A 114 -15.64 5.69 6.98
CA ASN A 114 -16.01 6.07 8.36
C ASN A 114 -16.22 4.87 9.29
N ARG A 115 -15.59 3.75 9.00
CA ARG A 115 -15.76 2.54 9.81
C ARG A 115 -14.86 2.61 11.04
N THR A 116 -15.45 2.65 12.21
CA THR A 116 -14.76 2.45 13.49
C THR A 116 -14.36 0.99 13.64
N PHE A 117 -13.07 0.75 13.82
CA PHE A 117 -12.56 -0.57 14.16
C PHE A 117 -12.61 -0.76 15.68
N LYS A 118 -12.96 -1.94 16.14
CA LYS A 118 -12.73 -2.29 17.55
C LYS A 118 -11.24 -2.20 17.84
N THR A 119 -10.88 -1.52 18.92
CA THR A 119 -9.50 -1.49 19.41
C THR A 119 -9.17 -2.91 19.85
N ILE A 120 -8.22 -3.53 19.18
CA ILE A 120 -7.63 -4.77 19.64
C ILE A 120 -6.44 -4.41 20.50
N GLU A 121 -6.26 -5.14 21.60
CA GLU A 121 -5.01 -5.12 22.37
C GLU A 121 -3.84 -5.39 21.43
N THR A 122 -2.69 -4.86 21.74
CA THR A 122 -1.45 -4.86 20.94
C THR A 122 -1.36 -5.95 19.87
N VAL A 123 -1.45 -5.56 18.61
CA VAL A 123 -1.37 -6.48 17.47
C VAL A 123 0.02 -6.37 16.85
N ARG A 124 0.63 -7.51 16.58
CA ARG A 124 1.87 -7.56 15.80
C ARG A 124 1.59 -8.15 14.42
N PRO A 125 2.24 -7.63 13.37
CA PRO A 125 2.23 -8.29 12.08
C PRO A 125 2.79 -9.71 12.20
N ASP A 126 2.30 -10.63 11.37
CA ASP A 126 2.89 -11.96 11.32
C ASP A 126 4.33 -11.93 10.75
N LYS A 127 5.06 -13.03 10.93
CA LYS A 127 6.47 -13.16 10.54
C LYS A 127 6.74 -12.96 9.04
N ASN A 128 5.73 -13.09 8.19
CA ASN A 128 5.88 -12.92 6.74
C ASN A 128 5.68 -11.46 6.32
N CYS A 129 5.02 -10.65 7.13
CA CYS A 129 4.81 -9.24 6.85
C CYS A 129 6.11 -8.46 7.03
N CYS A 130 6.61 -7.86 5.94
CA CYS A 130 7.81 -7.01 5.96
C CYS A 130 7.47 -5.57 6.32
N ILE A 131 6.36 -5.07 5.77
CA ILE A 131 5.96 -3.67 5.87
C ILE A 131 4.48 -3.60 6.22
N THR A 132 4.14 -2.73 7.16
CA THR A 132 2.78 -2.28 7.39
C THR A 132 2.59 -0.88 6.84
N VAL A 133 1.53 -0.68 6.06
CA VAL A 133 1.19 0.59 5.44
C VAL A 133 0.03 1.22 6.20
N PHE A 134 0.19 2.48 6.54
CA PHE A 134 -0.84 3.31 7.15
C PHE A 134 -1.53 4.12 6.06
N HIS A 135 -2.85 4.14 6.06
CA HIS A 135 -3.64 4.95 5.15
C HIS A 135 -4.81 5.58 5.92
N GLY A 136 -4.77 6.88 6.06
CA GLY A 136 -5.69 7.65 6.91
C GLY A 136 -5.37 7.51 8.40
N ASP A 137 -6.33 7.77 9.28
CA ASP A 137 -6.12 7.69 10.73
C ASP A 137 -6.09 6.26 11.27
N PRO A 138 -5.20 6.01 12.26
CA PRO A 138 -4.07 6.84 12.63
C PRO A 138 -2.94 6.79 11.60
N ASN A 139 -2.12 7.84 11.50
CA ASN A 139 -0.80 7.77 10.90
C ASN A 139 0.19 7.17 11.91
N PRO A 140 1.39 6.71 11.49
CA PRO A 140 2.36 6.12 12.41
C PRO A 140 2.71 7.05 13.58
N GLU A 141 2.89 8.34 13.33
CA GLU A 141 3.22 9.37 14.32
C GLU A 141 2.16 9.53 15.43
N ASN A 142 0.90 9.26 15.12
CA ASN A 142 -0.22 9.37 16.04
C ASN A 142 -0.67 8.01 16.61
N CYS A 143 -0.06 6.92 16.16
CA CYS A 143 -0.40 5.59 16.60
C CYS A 143 0.26 5.28 17.94
N LYS A 144 -0.55 4.93 18.94
CA LYS A 144 -0.09 4.59 20.29
C LYS A 144 0.13 3.09 20.49
N ASP A 145 0.00 2.29 19.45
CA ASP A 145 0.28 0.86 19.54
C ASP A 145 1.77 0.64 19.81
N PRO A 146 2.15 -0.14 20.83
CA PRO A 146 3.54 -0.39 21.19
C PRO A 146 4.39 -0.88 20.03
N PHE A 147 3.86 -1.74 19.18
CA PHE A 147 4.59 -2.19 17.98
C PHE A 147 4.97 -1.02 17.07
N VAL A 148 4.07 -0.06 16.86
CA VAL A 148 4.32 1.10 16.00
C VAL A 148 5.33 2.04 16.68
N VAL A 149 5.12 2.34 17.95
CA VAL A 149 6.02 3.22 18.74
C VAL A 149 7.46 2.69 18.75
N ASP A 150 7.63 1.37 18.83
CA ASP A 150 8.94 0.73 18.91
C ASP A 150 9.65 0.65 17.55
N ASN A 151 8.92 0.62 16.44
CA ASN A 151 9.46 0.32 15.11
C ASN A 151 9.41 1.50 14.12
N TRP A 152 8.63 2.53 14.37
CA TRP A 152 8.59 3.74 13.53
C TRP A 152 9.46 4.84 14.12
N ARG A 153 10.47 5.29 13.37
CA ARG A 153 11.43 6.33 13.77
C ARG A 153 11.79 7.22 12.59
#